data_a116c9ed54f1c636329dd5c989943cfc
#
_entry.id   a116c9ed54f1c636329dd5c989943cfc
#
_cell.length_a   1.000
_cell.length_b   1.000
_cell.length_c   1.000
_cell.angle_alpha   90.00
_cell.angle_beta   90.00
_cell.angle_gamma   90.00
#
_symmetry.space_group_name_H-M   'P 1'
#
loop_
_entity.id
_entity.type
_entity.pdbx_description
1 polymer ?
#
loop_
_entity_poly.entity_id
_entity_poly.type
_entity_poly.pdbx_seq_one_letter_code
_entity_poly.pdbx_strand_id
1 'polypeptide(L)'
;MNLGSLATIGLHQPKNLIHICWDNKQYESSGGEPTVATAGNIDFAGVARHAGIQSSRSVSTLEELKEAVTDALSHDGPHIICATIEAGRAEAPPLRYDELENKYRFVRYIEETEGINILRVPTPASYQLK
;
A
#
# COMPACT_ATOMS: atom_id res chain seq x y z
N MET A 1 -11.70 -8.99 -3.09
CA MET A 1 -10.84 -8.60 -1.93
C MET A 1 -10.40 -9.84 -1.20
N ASN A 2 -9.14 -9.90 -0.80
CA ASN A 2 -8.57 -11.08 -0.15
C ASN A 2 -8.42 -10.84 1.37
N LEU A 3 -9.41 -11.26 2.16
CA LEU A 3 -9.36 -11.17 3.62
C LEU A 3 -8.28 -12.09 4.24
N GLY A 4 -7.84 -13.11 3.51
CA GLY A 4 -6.76 -13.99 3.97
C GLY A 4 -5.45 -13.25 4.22
N SER A 5 -5.16 -12.18 3.50
CA SER A 5 -3.97 -11.36 3.73
C SER A 5 -3.98 -10.70 5.11
N LEU A 6 -5.15 -10.28 5.62
CA LEU A 6 -5.26 -9.71 6.98
C LEU A 6 -4.94 -10.75 8.05
N ALA A 7 -5.41 -11.99 7.87
CA ALA A 7 -5.09 -13.06 8.80
C ALA A 7 -3.58 -13.38 8.82
N THR A 8 -2.93 -13.35 7.66
CA THR A 8 -1.47 -13.53 7.54
C THR A 8 -0.71 -12.40 8.25
N ILE A 9 -1.10 -11.15 8.02
CA ILE A 9 -0.50 -9.99 8.70
C ILE A 9 -0.71 -10.07 10.22
N GLY A 10 -1.94 -10.42 10.65
CA GLY A 10 -2.29 -10.60 12.05
C GLY A 10 -1.50 -11.70 12.74
N LEU A 11 -1.17 -12.78 12.01
CA LEU A 11 -0.34 -13.88 12.53
C LEU A 11 1.14 -13.45 12.68
N HIS A 12 1.71 -12.82 11.67
CA HIS A 12 3.15 -12.53 11.61
C HIS A 12 3.56 -11.24 12.31
N GLN A 13 2.64 -10.31 12.54
CA GLN A 13 2.87 -9.04 13.24
C GLN A 13 4.14 -8.29 12.75
N PRO A 14 4.29 -8.02 11.43
CA PRO A 14 5.48 -7.35 10.91
C PRO A 14 5.56 -5.91 11.41
N LYS A 15 6.61 -5.58 12.15
CA LYS A 15 6.77 -4.29 12.81
C LYS A 15 6.92 -3.10 11.86
N ASN A 16 7.41 -3.33 10.66
CA ASN A 16 7.69 -2.31 9.66
C ASN A 16 6.65 -2.24 8.53
N LEU A 17 5.43 -2.75 8.76
CA LEU A 17 4.36 -2.73 7.76
C LEU A 17 3.37 -1.61 8.03
N ILE A 18 3.19 -0.74 7.03
CA ILE A 18 2.07 0.20 6.94
C ILE A 18 1.30 -0.13 5.66
N HIS A 19 0.06 -0.59 5.82
CA HIS A 19 -0.84 -0.90 4.70
C HIS A 19 -1.92 0.16 4.60
N ILE A 20 -1.94 0.91 3.49
CA ILE A 20 -2.98 1.91 3.21
C ILE A 20 -3.92 1.33 2.17
N CYS A 21 -5.20 1.21 2.53
CA CYS A 21 -6.26 0.79 1.63
C CYS A 21 -7.02 2.04 1.15
N TRP A 22 -6.95 2.31 -0.15
CA TRP A 22 -7.74 3.36 -0.80
C TRP A 22 -9.11 2.81 -1.15
N ASP A 23 -10.14 3.25 -0.44
CA ASP A 23 -11.50 2.77 -0.62
C ASP A 23 -12.37 3.84 -1.32
N ASN A 24 -12.52 3.69 -2.63
CA ASN A 24 -13.44 4.49 -3.45
C ASN A 24 -14.81 3.83 -3.59
N LYS A 25 -15.07 2.71 -2.89
CA LYS A 25 -16.32 1.92 -2.93
C LYS A 25 -16.71 1.36 -4.30
N GLN A 26 -15.79 1.40 -5.26
CA GLN A 26 -16.04 0.97 -6.63
C GLN A 26 -14.89 0.12 -7.19
N TYR A 27 -15.22 -0.76 -8.12
CA TYR A 27 -14.27 -1.44 -8.99
C TYR A 27 -13.98 -0.56 -10.22
N GLU A 28 -13.20 0.49 -10.02
CA GLU A 28 -12.97 1.55 -11.00
C GLU A 28 -12.40 1.02 -12.33
N SER A 29 -11.44 0.12 -12.27
CA SER A 29 -10.81 -0.47 -13.46
C SER A 29 -11.72 -1.41 -14.25
N SER A 30 -12.82 -1.87 -13.65
CA SER A 30 -13.76 -2.83 -14.23
C SER A 30 -15.11 -2.23 -14.60
N GLY A 31 -15.22 -0.89 -14.63
CA GLY A 31 -16.45 -0.20 -15.06
C GLY A 31 -17.14 0.61 -13.97
N GLY A 32 -16.57 0.73 -12.77
CA GLY A 32 -17.12 1.56 -11.70
C GLY A 32 -18.26 0.90 -10.91
N GLU A 33 -18.40 -0.42 -11.00
CA GLU A 33 -19.41 -1.16 -10.23
C GLU A 33 -19.12 -1.08 -8.72
N PRO A 34 -20.16 -1.01 -7.87
CA PRO A 34 -19.98 -0.98 -6.42
C PRO A 34 -19.23 -2.21 -5.91
N THR A 35 -18.31 -2.04 -4.96
CA THR A 35 -17.66 -3.16 -4.30
C THR A 35 -18.65 -3.89 -3.39
N VAL A 36 -18.60 -5.20 -3.35
CA VAL A 36 -19.44 -6.02 -2.46
C VAL A 36 -19.12 -5.83 -0.97
N ALA A 37 -17.97 -5.26 -0.65
CA ALA A 37 -17.52 -5.04 0.72
C ALA A 37 -17.87 -3.63 1.20
N THR A 38 -17.23 -2.61 0.63
CA THR A 38 -17.22 -1.26 1.17
C THR A 38 -18.34 -0.36 0.64
N ALA A 39 -19.04 -0.75 -0.44
CA ALA A 39 -20.30 -0.14 -0.85
C ALA A 39 -21.43 -0.41 0.15
N GLY A 40 -21.30 -1.44 1.00
CA GLY A 40 -22.18 -1.75 2.12
C GLY A 40 -21.68 -1.14 3.44
N ASN A 41 -21.94 -1.87 4.54
CA ASN A 41 -21.65 -1.42 5.91
C ASN A 41 -20.44 -2.13 6.52
N ILE A 42 -19.51 -2.64 5.73
CA ILE A 42 -18.33 -3.32 6.27
C ILE A 42 -17.34 -2.30 6.82
N ASP A 43 -17.06 -2.37 8.11
CA ASP A 43 -15.92 -1.68 8.74
C ASP A 43 -14.64 -2.47 8.47
N PHE A 44 -13.89 -2.08 7.45
CA PHE A 44 -12.67 -2.76 7.05
C PHE A 44 -11.57 -2.66 8.12
N ALA A 45 -11.46 -1.54 8.81
CA ALA A 45 -10.55 -1.38 9.93
C ALA A 45 -10.95 -2.26 11.13
N GLY A 46 -12.25 -2.41 11.37
CA GLY A 46 -12.80 -3.34 12.36
C GLY A 46 -12.45 -4.79 12.03
N VAL A 47 -12.61 -5.20 10.77
CA VAL A 47 -12.20 -6.54 10.32
C VAL A 47 -10.70 -6.77 10.55
N ALA A 48 -9.85 -5.78 10.25
CA ALA A 48 -8.41 -5.87 10.50
C ALA A 48 -8.08 -6.00 11.99
N ARG A 49 -8.76 -5.24 12.87
CA ARG A 49 -8.61 -5.39 14.32
C ARG A 49 -8.98 -6.79 14.82
N HIS A 50 -10.08 -7.34 14.31
CA HIS A 50 -10.49 -8.71 14.67
C HIS A 50 -9.56 -9.80 14.08
N ALA A 51 -8.84 -9.48 13.01
CA ALA A 51 -7.76 -10.33 12.50
C ALA A 51 -6.44 -10.21 13.29
N GLY A 52 -6.42 -9.47 14.40
CA GLY A 52 -5.25 -9.32 15.27
C GLY A 52 -4.40 -8.07 15.01
N ILE A 53 -4.79 -7.20 14.08
CA ILE A 53 -4.03 -5.97 13.77
C ILE A 53 -4.65 -4.81 14.54
N GLN A 54 -4.17 -4.58 15.75
CA GLN A 54 -4.78 -3.61 16.69
C GLN A 54 -4.67 -2.17 16.18
N SER A 55 -3.56 -1.81 15.53
CA SER A 55 -3.37 -0.48 14.92
C SER A 55 -4.04 -0.40 13.56
N SER A 56 -5.38 -0.37 13.58
CA SER A 56 -6.22 -0.28 12.36
C SER A 56 -7.25 0.82 12.53
N ARG A 57 -7.29 1.76 11.57
CA ARG A 57 -8.21 2.91 11.61
C ARG A 57 -8.77 3.26 10.24
N SER A 58 -9.97 3.84 10.22
CA SER A 58 -10.58 4.44 9.05
C SER A 58 -10.37 5.93 9.07
N VAL A 59 -10.08 6.55 7.92
CA VAL A 59 -9.89 7.98 7.74
C VAL A 59 -10.67 8.45 6.50
N SER A 60 -11.12 9.69 6.50
CA SER A 60 -11.95 10.27 5.44
C SER A 60 -11.49 11.67 4.98
N THR A 61 -10.55 12.26 5.70
CA THR A 61 -9.97 13.57 5.36
C THR A 61 -8.46 13.47 5.16
N LEU A 62 -7.90 14.45 4.47
CA LEU A 62 -6.44 14.51 4.26
C LEU A 62 -5.70 14.73 5.57
N GLU A 63 -6.26 15.48 6.48
CA GLU A 63 -5.72 15.78 7.81
C GLU A 63 -5.63 14.48 8.63
N GLU A 64 -6.73 13.72 8.70
CA GLU A 64 -6.77 12.42 9.38
C GLU A 64 -5.76 11.41 8.77
N LEU A 65 -5.63 11.41 7.45
CA LEU A 65 -4.66 10.55 6.77
C LEU A 65 -3.22 10.93 7.13
N LYS A 66 -2.89 12.22 7.12
CA LYS A 66 -1.55 12.71 7.52
C LYS A 66 -1.21 12.33 8.95
N GLU A 67 -2.16 12.53 9.87
CA GLU A 67 -2.00 12.16 11.27
C GLU A 67 -1.79 10.64 11.41
N ALA A 68 -2.63 9.83 10.74
CA ALA A 68 -2.55 8.38 10.78
C ALA A 68 -1.21 7.84 10.24
N VAL A 69 -0.70 8.42 9.16
CA VAL A 69 0.59 8.04 8.58
C VAL A 69 1.75 8.48 9.47
N THR A 70 1.70 9.70 10.03
CA THR A 70 2.74 10.19 10.94
C THR A 70 2.83 9.32 12.19
N ASP A 71 1.69 8.96 12.76
CA ASP A 71 1.61 8.06 13.90
C ASP A 71 2.17 6.67 13.56
N ALA A 72 1.78 6.11 12.41
CA ALA A 72 2.26 4.80 11.95
C ALA A 72 3.76 4.76 11.68
N LEU A 73 4.36 5.86 11.21
CA LEU A 73 5.81 5.98 11.01
C LEU A 73 6.58 6.09 12.32
N SER A 74 5.92 6.46 13.41
CA SER A 74 6.54 6.68 14.73
C SER A 74 6.45 5.48 15.67
N HIS A 75 5.69 4.44 15.30
CA HIS A 75 5.43 3.28 16.14
C HIS A 75 5.65 1.97 15.37
N ASP A 76 5.93 0.90 16.12
CA ASP A 76 5.99 -0.45 15.54
C ASP A 76 4.61 -0.88 15.01
N GLY A 77 4.61 -1.45 13.79
CA GLY A 77 3.41 -1.98 13.13
C GLY A 77 3.06 -3.43 13.56
N PRO A 78 2.17 -4.06 12.83
CA PRO A 78 1.57 -3.61 11.56
C PRO A 78 0.47 -2.56 11.75
N HIS A 79 0.40 -1.61 10.81
CA HIS A 79 -0.65 -0.59 10.77
C HIS A 79 -1.53 -0.78 9.52
N ILE A 80 -2.86 -0.68 9.69
CA ILE A 80 -3.82 -0.66 8.59
C ILE A 80 -4.57 0.67 8.61
N ILE A 81 -4.49 1.42 7.52
CA ILE A 81 -5.20 2.70 7.35
C ILE A 81 -6.17 2.53 6.19
N CYS A 82 -7.48 2.59 6.46
CA CYS A 82 -8.51 2.53 5.44
C CYS A 82 -8.94 3.96 5.12
N ALA A 83 -8.49 4.49 3.98
CA ALA A 83 -8.80 5.84 3.54
C ALA A 83 -9.99 5.80 2.58
N THR A 84 -11.12 6.36 2.99
CA THR A 84 -12.26 6.58 2.11
C THR A 84 -11.94 7.75 1.19
N ILE A 85 -12.01 7.50 -0.12
CA ILE A 85 -11.74 8.48 -1.17
C ILE A 85 -12.93 8.62 -2.10
N GLU A 86 -12.98 9.72 -2.86
CA GLU A 86 -13.97 9.90 -3.90
C GLU A 86 -13.81 8.88 -5.02
N ALA A 87 -14.94 8.43 -5.57
CA ALA A 87 -14.97 7.63 -6.77
C ALA A 87 -14.62 8.48 -8.00
N GLY A 88 -13.93 7.90 -8.96
CA GLY A 88 -13.56 8.56 -10.20
C GLY A 88 -12.06 8.49 -10.50
N ARG A 89 -11.72 8.86 -11.73
CA ARG A 89 -10.34 8.90 -12.21
C ARG A 89 -9.83 10.33 -12.20
N ALA A 90 -8.65 10.51 -11.60
CA ALA A 90 -7.90 11.73 -11.86
C ALA A 90 -7.39 11.72 -13.31
N GLU A 91 -7.45 12.87 -13.99
CA GLU A 91 -6.75 13.07 -15.26
C GLU A 91 -5.24 13.12 -15.01
N ALA A 92 -4.64 11.95 -14.93
CA ALA A 92 -3.19 11.82 -14.80
C ALA A 92 -2.61 11.21 -16.09
N PRO A 93 -1.48 11.68 -16.57
CA PRO A 93 -0.82 11.07 -17.72
C PRO A 93 -0.44 9.62 -17.37
N PRO A 94 -0.53 8.67 -18.32
CA PRO A 94 -0.12 7.31 -18.08
C PRO A 94 1.37 7.26 -17.75
N LEU A 95 1.73 6.45 -16.75
CA LEU A 95 3.14 6.16 -16.47
C LEU A 95 3.77 5.51 -17.71
N ARG A 96 4.77 6.18 -18.29
CA ARG A 96 5.49 5.71 -19.49
C ARG A 96 6.76 4.97 -19.10
N TYR A 97 6.68 4.06 -18.15
CA TYR A 97 7.83 3.22 -17.81
C TYR A 97 7.65 1.83 -18.40
N ASP A 98 8.70 1.33 -19.02
CA ASP A 98 8.82 -0.08 -19.32
C ASP A 98 8.82 -0.87 -18.01
N GLU A 99 8.03 -1.94 -17.94
CA GLU A 99 7.87 -2.73 -16.73
C GLU A 99 9.18 -3.39 -16.28
N LEU A 100 10.00 -3.81 -17.26
CA LEU A 100 11.32 -4.39 -17.00
C LEU A 100 12.29 -3.34 -16.47
N GLU A 101 12.31 -2.15 -17.06
CA GLU A 101 13.13 -1.04 -16.57
C GLU A 101 12.77 -0.68 -15.15
N ASN A 102 11.47 -0.56 -14.84
CA ASN A 102 10.99 -0.23 -13.49
C ASN A 102 11.42 -1.30 -12.47
N LYS A 103 11.28 -2.58 -12.81
CA LYS A 103 11.74 -3.70 -11.97
C LYS A 103 13.23 -3.60 -11.66
N TYR A 104 14.06 -3.41 -12.68
CA TYR A 104 15.50 -3.34 -12.49
C TYR A 104 15.93 -2.08 -11.72
N ARG A 105 15.33 -0.95 -11.96
CA ARG A 105 15.58 0.28 -11.19
C ARG A 105 15.30 0.09 -9.71
N PHE A 106 14.16 -0.53 -9.37
CA PHE A 106 13.81 -0.82 -7.98
C PHE A 106 14.82 -1.77 -7.33
N VAL A 107 15.19 -2.86 -8.00
CA VAL A 107 16.17 -3.81 -7.47
C VAL A 107 17.53 -3.14 -7.26
N ARG A 108 17.99 -2.31 -8.22
CA ARG A 108 19.26 -1.57 -8.08
C ARG A 108 19.24 -0.61 -6.91
N TYR A 109 18.12 0.08 -6.71
CA TYR A 109 17.96 0.95 -5.54
C TYR A 109 18.11 0.18 -4.22
N ILE A 110 17.50 -1.01 -4.11
CA ILE A 110 17.66 -1.85 -2.93
C ILE A 110 19.11 -2.32 -2.77
N GLU A 111 19.77 -2.75 -3.84
CA GLU A 111 21.18 -3.15 -3.80
C GLU A 111 22.08 -2.04 -3.27
N GLU A 112 21.84 -0.81 -3.70
CA GLU A 112 22.62 0.37 -3.29
C GLU A 112 22.33 0.78 -1.86
N THR A 113 21.06 0.84 -1.45
CA THR A 113 20.66 1.28 -0.10
C THR A 113 20.98 0.27 1.00
N GLU A 114 20.87 -1.02 0.68
CA GLU A 114 21.10 -2.11 1.65
C GLU A 114 22.52 -2.72 1.58
N GLY A 115 23.31 -2.32 0.59
CA GLY A 115 24.67 -2.87 0.39
C GLY A 115 24.69 -4.35 0.03
N ILE A 116 23.65 -4.86 -0.64
CA ILE A 116 23.49 -6.27 -1.00
C ILE A 116 23.52 -6.47 -2.52
N ASN A 117 23.85 -7.67 -2.99
CA ASN A 117 23.80 -8.04 -4.40
C ASN A 117 22.62 -9.00 -4.64
N ILE A 118 21.61 -8.53 -5.35
CA ILE A 118 20.44 -9.33 -5.76
C ILE A 118 20.59 -9.77 -7.21
N LEU A 119 20.97 -8.83 -8.09
CA LEU A 119 21.21 -9.11 -9.51
C LEU A 119 22.64 -9.58 -9.70
N ARG A 120 22.81 -10.73 -10.36
CA ARG A 120 24.14 -11.30 -10.67
C ARG A 120 24.82 -10.61 -11.85
N VAL A 121 24.35 -9.44 -12.28
CA VAL A 121 24.85 -8.69 -13.43
C VAL A 121 25.36 -7.33 -12.95
N PRO A 122 26.57 -6.90 -13.34
CA PRO A 122 27.09 -5.59 -12.98
C PRO A 122 26.14 -4.48 -13.41
N THR A 123 26.02 -3.44 -12.58
CA THR A 123 25.23 -2.26 -12.92
C THR A 123 25.87 -1.52 -14.08
N PRO A 124 25.18 -1.33 -15.21
CA PRO A 124 25.71 -0.50 -16.30
C PRO A 124 25.99 0.91 -15.78
N ALA A 125 27.07 1.52 -16.23
CA ALA A 125 27.46 2.89 -15.82
C ALA A 125 26.37 3.95 -16.06
N SER A 126 25.45 3.69 -17.00
CA SER A 126 24.28 4.54 -17.29
C SER A 126 23.21 4.56 -16.20
N TYR A 127 23.23 3.62 -15.27
CA TYR A 127 22.26 3.50 -14.16
C TYR A 127 22.80 3.97 -12.81
N GLN A 128 23.99 4.57 -12.78
CA GLN A 128 24.47 5.21 -11.57
C GLN A 128 23.60 6.43 -11.31
N LEU A 129 22.84 6.38 -10.20
CA LEU A 129 22.03 7.50 -9.73
C LEU A 129 22.94 8.72 -9.49
N LYS A 130 22.66 9.81 -10.16
CA LYS A 130 23.30 11.11 -9.89
C LYS A 130 22.55 11.83 -8.80
#